data_2f828b8bcfd9c78c420961b21331cebf
#
_entry.id   2f828b8bcfd9c78c420961b21331cebf
#
_cell.length_a   1.000
_cell.length_b   1.000
_cell.length_c   1.000
_cell.angle_alpha   90.00
_cell.angle_beta   90.00
_cell.angle_gamma   90.00
#
_symmetry.space_group_name_H-M   'P 1'
#
loop_
_entity.id
_entity.type
_entity.pdbx_description
1 polymer ?
#
loop_
_entity_poly.entity_id
_entity_poly.type
_entity_poly.pdbx_seq_one_letter_code
_entity_poly.pdbx_strand_id
1 'polypeptide(L)'
;MTEADEVLVRVRERADRAFARADLTPGMTFDQVVHAVERALKIRLRVVREADTSGWGTLTGFLTFFADRREGSIHVRAADAAIYSQFAASHELGHLLDDAHCSGALHERSSVSPHDNPLLTTPEYEAELVAEHIAHRIARLLYTSPRVAESSW
;
A
#
# COMPACT_ATOMS: atom_id res chain seq x y z
N MET A 1 -9.73 27.52 8.68
CA MET A 1 -9.46 26.16 8.22
C MET A 1 -10.75 25.36 8.32
N THR A 2 -11.11 24.68 7.23
CA THR A 2 -12.31 23.83 7.22
C THR A 2 -12.01 22.47 7.83
N GLU A 3 -13.07 21.72 8.17
CA GLU A 3 -12.93 20.34 8.63
C GLU A 3 -12.19 19.47 7.59
N ALA A 4 -12.49 19.69 6.30
CA ALA A 4 -11.81 18.96 5.22
C ALA A 4 -10.30 19.28 5.21
N ASP A 5 -9.92 20.53 5.43
CA ASP A 5 -8.50 20.91 5.49
C ASP A 5 -7.80 20.26 6.68
N GLU A 6 -8.48 20.16 7.81
CA GLU A 6 -7.94 19.50 9.00
C GLU A 6 -7.72 18.01 8.77
N VAL A 7 -8.65 17.35 8.08
CA VAL A 7 -8.51 15.94 7.69
C VAL A 7 -7.29 15.75 6.78
N LEU A 8 -7.12 16.61 5.77
CA LEU A 8 -6.00 16.52 4.85
C LEU A 8 -4.65 16.72 5.55
N VAL A 9 -4.59 17.66 6.51
CA VAL A 9 -3.37 17.87 7.31
C VAL A 9 -3.05 16.62 8.13
N ARG A 10 -4.04 16.05 8.83
CA ARG A 10 -3.85 14.81 9.60
C ARG A 10 -3.39 13.65 8.72
N VAL A 11 -4.02 13.48 7.57
CA VAL A 11 -3.67 12.42 6.61
C VAL A 11 -2.22 12.56 6.17
N ARG A 12 -1.81 13.76 5.80
CA ARG A 12 -0.43 14.02 5.36
C ARG A 12 0.58 13.72 6.45
N GLU A 13 0.35 14.23 7.66
CA GLU A 13 1.25 14.02 8.78
C GLU A 13 1.36 12.54 9.14
N ARG A 14 0.24 11.85 9.17
CA ARG A 14 0.17 10.41 9.45
C ARG A 14 0.90 9.61 8.36
N ALA A 15 0.68 9.95 7.09
CA ALA A 15 1.37 9.30 5.97
C ALA A 15 2.89 9.55 6.02
N ASP A 16 3.32 10.76 6.35
CA ASP A 16 4.74 11.09 6.46
C ASP A 16 5.42 10.25 7.55
N ARG A 17 4.78 10.10 8.70
CA ARG A 17 5.32 9.28 9.78
C ARG A 17 5.35 7.79 9.43
N ALA A 18 4.28 7.30 8.81
CA ALA A 18 4.21 5.89 8.38
C ALA A 18 5.26 5.59 7.31
N PHE A 19 5.39 6.48 6.32
CA PHE A 19 6.37 6.33 5.24
C PHE A 19 7.80 6.31 5.79
N ALA A 20 8.09 7.13 6.79
CA ALA A 20 9.42 7.22 7.39
C ALA A 20 9.85 5.95 8.14
N ARG A 21 8.95 5.00 8.39
CA ARG A 21 9.28 3.72 9.04
C ARG A 21 10.16 2.83 8.18
N ALA A 22 10.10 2.96 6.88
CA ALA A 22 10.92 2.20 5.94
C ALA A 22 11.99 3.13 5.34
N ASP A 23 13.18 2.60 5.09
CA ASP A 23 14.27 3.36 4.49
C ASP A 23 14.10 3.42 2.97
N LEU A 24 13.12 4.18 2.51
CA LEU A 24 12.83 4.32 1.10
C LEU A 24 13.58 5.49 0.50
N THR A 25 14.32 5.24 -0.58
CA THR A 25 15.15 6.25 -1.24
C THR A 25 14.84 6.33 -2.73
N PRO A 26 14.97 7.53 -3.35
CA PRO A 26 14.78 7.67 -4.79
C PRO A 26 15.69 6.71 -5.58
N GLY A 27 15.15 6.17 -6.67
CA GLY A 27 15.88 5.24 -7.52
C GLY A 27 15.75 3.76 -7.14
N MET A 28 15.03 3.45 -6.07
CA MET A 28 14.71 2.06 -5.76
C MET A 28 13.81 1.46 -6.82
N THR A 29 13.99 0.15 -7.08
CA THR A 29 13.00 -0.64 -7.82
C THR A 29 11.84 -0.99 -6.91
N PHE A 30 10.73 -1.43 -7.49
CA PHE A 30 9.58 -1.86 -6.70
C PHE A 30 9.94 -3.02 -5.77
N ASP A 31 10.72 -3.99 -6.25
CA ASP A 31 11.17 -5.11 -5.41
C ASP A 31 12.00 -4.62 -4.21
N GLN A 32 12.85 -3.63 -4.42
CA GLN A 32 13.62 -3.03 -3.33
C GLN A 32 12.73 -2.33 -2.32
N VAL A 33 11.65 -1.68 -2.77
CA VAL A 33 10.65 -1.08 -1.88
C VAL A 33 9.97 -2.15 -1.03
N VAL A 34 9.54 -3.26 -1.65
CA VAL A 34 8.92 -4.37 -0.92
C VAL A 34 9.88 -4.92 0.14
N HIS A 35 11.14 -5.16 -0.21
CA HIS A 35 12.15 -5.65 0.73
C HIS A 35 12.42 -4.63 1.87
N ALA A 36 12.41 -3.35 1.57
CA ALA A 36 12.58 -2.33 2.61
C ALA A 36 11.43 -2.35 3.62
N VAL A 37 10.20 -2.52 3.15
CA VAL A 37 9.02 -2.65 4.02
C VAL A 37 9.10 -3.93 4.85
N GLU A 38 9.48 -5.06 4.23
CA GLU A 38 9.67 -6.32 4.93
C GLU A 38 10.66 -6.18 6.10
N ARG A 39 11.79 -5.54 5.84
CA ARG A 39 12.81 -5.33 6.89
C ARG A 39 12.32 -4.40 7.98
N ALA A 40 11.67 -3.30 7.61
CA ALA A 40 11.17 -2.32 8.57
C ALA A 40 10.12 -2.91 9.51
N LEU A 41 9.23 -3.74 8.99
CA LEU A 41 8.12 -4.32 9.74
C LEU A 41 8.40 -5.73 10.26
N LYS A 42 9.52 -6.33 9.86
CA LYS A 42 9.93 -7.70 10.22
C LYS A 42 8.87 -8.71 9.82
N ILE A 43 8.48 -8.65 8.55
CA ILE A 43 7.46 -9.51 7.96
C ILE A 43 7.97 -10.09 6.65
N ARG A 44 7.23 -11.06 6.10
CA ARG A 44 7.44 -11.57 4.75
C ARG A 44 6.25 -11.21 3.89
N LEU A 45 6.53 -10.71 2.69
CA LEU A 45 5.52 -10.29 1.73
C LEU A 45 5.72 -10.98 0.40
N ARG A 46 4.62 -11.39 -0.22
CA ARG A 46 4.59 -11.84 -1.62
C ARG A 46 3.67 -10.92 -2.39
N VAL A 47 4.10 -10.57 -3.60
CA VAL A 47 3.25 -9.90 -4.56
C VAL A 47 2.86 -10.92 -5.62
N VAL A 48 1.57 -11.20 -5.72
CA VAL A 48 1.02 -12.24 -6.59
C VAL A 48 0.25 -11.57 -7.72
N ARG A 49 0.62 -11.89 -8.96
CA ARG A 49 -0.09 -11.42 -10.15
C ARG A 49 -1.14 -12.44 -10.55
N GLU A 50 -2.41 -12.10 -10.31
CA GLU A 50 -3.51 -13.01 -10.56
C GLU A 50 -4.00 -12.92 -12.01
N ALA A 51 -4.04 -14.06 -12.69
CA ALA A 51 -4.58 -14.15 -14.05
C ALA A 51 -6.09 -14.09 -14.04
N ASP A 52 -6.72 -14.78 -13.09
CA ASP A 52 -8.20 -14.79 -12.95
C ASP A 52 -8.61 -13.77 -11.90
N THR A 53 -9.20 -12.68 -12.37
CA THR A 53 -9.73 -11.61 -11.52
C THR A 53 -11.26 -11.54 -11.58
N SER A 54 -11.91 -12.60 -12.01
CA SER A 54 -13.37 -12.71 -11.95
C SER A 54 -13.81 -12.58 -10.49
N GLY A 55 -14.84 -11.81 -10.24
CA GLY A 55 -15.31 -11.55 -8.90
C GLY A 55 -14.62 -10.40 -8.15
N TRP A 56 -13.58 -9.80 -8.74
CA TRP A 56 -12.89 -8.65 -8.10
C TRP A 56 -13.67 -7.34 -8.23
N GLY A 57 -14.62 -7.25 -9.18
CA GLY A 57 -15.31 -5.99 -9.44
C GLY A 57 -14.33 -4.91 -9.88
N THR A 58 -14.35 -3.76 -9.21
CA THR A 58 -13.44 -2.65 -9.47
C THR A 58 -12.14 -2.71 -8.65
N LEU A 59 -11.98 -3.74 -7.83
CA LEU A 59 -10.80 -3.90 -7.01
C LEU A 59 -9.56 -4.12 -7.89
N THR A 60 -8.53 -3.31 -7.71
CA THR A 60 -7.29 -3.39 -8.50
C THR A 60 -6.19 -4.17 -7.78
N GLY A 61 -6.33 -4.35 -6.48
CA GLY A 61 -5.45 -5.13 -5.66
C GLY A 61 -6.03 -5.32 -4.27
N PHE A 62 -5.49 -6.27 -3.54
CA PHE A 62 -5.87 -6.48 -2.15
C PHE A 62 -4.74 -7.14 -1.39
N LEU A 63 -4.81 -6.99 -0.06
CA LEU A 63 -3.84 -7.54 0.88
C LEU A 63 -4.53 -8.56 1.77
N THR A 64 -3.87 -9.69 1.99
CA THR A 64 -4.18 -10.61 3.08
C THR A 64 -2.95 -10.71 3.98
N PHE A 65 -3.12 -10.44 5.27
CA PHE A 65 -2.03 -10.49 6.24
C PHE A 65 -2.40 -11.36 7.42
N PHE A 66 -1.50 -12.27 7.78
CA PHE A 66 -1.64 -13.20 8.90
C PHE A 66 -0.65 -12.79 9.99
N ALA A 67 -1.16 -12.18 11.05
CA ALA A 67 -0.33 -11.59 12.11
C ALA A 67 0.50 -12.63 12.86
N ASP A 68 -0.07 -13.81 13.11
CA ASP A 68 0.58 -14.92 13.82
C ASP A 68 1.82 -15.43 13.08
N ARG A 69 1.78 -15.46 11.75
CA ARG A 69 2.89 -15.91 10.90
C ARG A 69 3.76 -14.77 10.40
N ARG A 70 3.35 -13.53 10.63
CA ARG A 70 4.00 -12.33 10.11
C ARG A 70 4.26 -12.43 8.61
N GLU A 71 3.22 -12.84 7.89
CA GLU A 71 3.25 -13.05 6.45
C GLU A 71 2.08 -12.35 5.79
N GLY A 72 2.32 -11.75 4.64
CA GLY A 72 1.29 -11.14 3.84
C GLY A 72 1.42 -11.46 2.36
N SER A 73 0.30 -11.40 1.67
CA SER A 73 0.22 -11.53 0.22
C SER A 73 -0.54 -10.33 -0.33
N ILE A 74 0.09 -9.67 -1.28
CA ILE A 74 -0.53 -8.57 -2.04
C ILE A 74 -0.88 -9.14 -3.41
N HIS A 75 -2.16 -9.10 -3.76
CA HIS A 75 -2.66 -9.63 -5.03
C HIS A 75 -2.98 -8.46 -5.95
N VAL A 76 -2.49 -8.53 -7.18
CA VAL A 76 -2.73 -7.53 -8.23
C VAL A 76 -3.13 -8.25 -9.52
N ARG A 77 -3.70 -7.50 -10.45
CA ARG A 77 -4.17 -8.06 -11.73
C ARG A 77 -2.98 -8.27 -12.67
N ALA A 78 -2.82 -9.49 -13.16
CA ALA A 78 -1.77 -9.79 -14.14
C ALA A 78 -1.98 -9.05 -15.47
N ALA A 79 -3.23 -8.77 -15.82
CA ALA A 79 -3.58 -8.06 -17.07
C ALA A 79 -3.27 -6.55 -17.02
N ASP A 80 -3.11 -5.96 -15.84
CA ASP A 80 -2.81 -4.55 -15.71
C ASP A 80 -1.34 -4.27 -16.07
N ALA A 81 -1.08 -3.09 -16.64
CA ALA A 81 0.28 -2.65 -16.88
C ALA A 81 1.06 -2.55 -15.56
N ALA A 82 2.38 -2.77 -15.61
CA ALA A 82 3.23 -2.80 -14.42
C ALA A 82 3.08 -1.55 -13.55
N ILE A 83 2.96 -0.36 -14.16
CA ILE A 83 2.79 0.89 -13.43
C ILE A 83 1.53 0.89 -12.56
N TYR A 84 0.42 0.36 -13.08
CA TYR A 84 -0.84 0.30 -12.35
C TYR A 84 -0.82 -0.77 -11.27
N SER A 85 -0.25 -1.93 -11.58
CA SER A 85 -0.10 -3.02 -10.61
C SER A 85 0.81 -2.62 -9.46
N GLN A 86 1.91 -1.93 -9.74
CA GLN A 86 2.82 -1.43 -8.72
C GLN A 86 2.17 -0.37 -7.85
N PHE A 87 1.34 0.50 -8.43
CA PHE A 87 0.59 1.49 -7.68
C PHE A 87 -0.42 0.82 -6.75
N ALA A 88 -1.17 -0.16 -7.25
CA ALA A 88 -2.13 -0.92 -6.45
C ALA A 88 -1.42 -1.64 -5.29
N ALA A 89 -0.29 -2.28 -5.56
CA ALA A 89 0.51 -2.93 -4.53
C ALA A 89 1.07 -1.90 -3.51
N SER A 90 1.49 -0.74 -3.97
CA SER A 90 1.99 0.34 -3.09
C SER A 90 0.92 0.86 -2.16
N HIS A 91 -0.33 0.89 -2.58
CA HIS A 91 -1.46 1.23 -1.74
C HIS A 91 -1.57 0.24 -0.57
N GLU A 92 -1.43 -1.06 -0.85
CA GLU A 92 -1.47 -2.09 0.19
C GLU A 92 -0.24 -2.03 1.12
N LEU A 93 0.94 -1.71 0.58
CA LEU A 93 2.11 -1.43 1.42
C LEU A 93 1.86 -0.23 2.33
N GLY A 94 1.16 0.78 1.83
CA GLY A 94 0.75 1.95 2.60
C GLY A 94 -0.11 1.57 3.80
N HIS A 95 -1.06 0.67 3.63
CA HIS A 95 -1.87 0.16 4.73
C HIS A 95 -1.03 -0.53 5.80
N LEU A 96 -0.06 -1.35 5.40
CA LEU A 96 0.82 -2.04 6.35
C LEU A 96 1.67 -1.05 7.14
N LEU A 97 2.27 -0.08 6.47
CA LEU A 97 3.09 0.95 7.13
C LEU A 97 2.25 1.80 8.09
N ASP A 98 1.05 2.16 7.68
CA ASP A 98 0.12 2.95 8.49
C ASP A 98 -0.37 2.17 9.71
N ASP A 99 -0.74 0.89 9.53
CA ASP A 99 -1.18 0.05 10.64
C ASP A 99 -0.08 -0.10 11.70
N ALA A 100 1.15 -0.36 11.27
CA ALA A 100 2.29 -0.44 12.16
C ALA A 100 2.55 0.88 12.90
N HIS A 101 2.36 2.01 12.22
CA HIS A 101 2.50 3.33 12.83
C HIS A 101 1.43 3.59 13.90
N CYS A 102 0.17 3.27 13.60
CA CYS A 102 -0.94 3.57 14.48
C CYS A 102 -1.07 2.63 15.66
N SER A 103 -0.77 1.34 15.45
CA SER A 103 -1.03 0.28 16.42
C SER A 103 0.23 -0.22 17.13
N GLY A 104 1.41 0.13 16.63
CA GLY A 104 2.67 -0.43 17.11
C GLY A 104 2.86 -1.91 16.78
N ALA A 105 1.84 -2.58 16.27
CA ALA A 105 1.85 -3.98 15.88
C ALA A 105 0.92 -4.18 14.68
N LEU A 106 1.23 -5.19 13.88
CA LEU A 106 0.40 -5.53 12.73
C LEU A 106 -0.70 -6.50 13.16
N HIS A 107 -1.89 -6.31 12.60
CA HIS A 107 -3.08 -7.11 12.86
C HIS A 107 -3.50 -7.87 11.62
N GLU A 108 -4.33 -8.91 11.82
CA GLU A 108 -5.00 -9.60 10.73
C GLU A 108 -5.69 -8.59 9.81
N ARG A 109 -5.50 -8.76 8.51
CA ARG A 109 -6.06 -7.84 7.54
C ARG A 109 -6.47 -8.55 6.27
N SER A 110 -7.67 -8.21 5.80
CA SER A 110 -8.14 -8.59 4.48
C SER A 110 -8.89 -7.41 3.90
N SER A 111 -8.49 -6.96 2.71
CA SER A 111 -9.14 -5.84 2.03
C SER A 111 -10.52 -6.25 1.53
N VAL A 112 -11.46 -5.32 1.62
CA VAL A 112 -12.84 -5.53 1.17
C VAL A 112 -13.07 -4.71 -0.09
N SER A 113 -13.82 -5.28 -1.03
CA SER A 113 -14.19 -4.57 -2.25
C SER A 113 -14.98 -3.31 -1.91
N PRO A 114 -14.70 -2.16 -2.57
CA PRO A 114 -15.51 -0.96 -2.41
C PRO A 114 -17.00 -1.16 -2.72
N HIS A 115 -17.33 -2.13 -3.55
CA HIS A 115 -18.73 -2.47 -3.83
C HIS A 115 -19.44 -3.10 -2.64
N ASP A 116 -18.70 -3.84 -1.82
CA ASP A 116 -19.27 -4.50 -0.64
C ASP A 116 -19.38 -3.57 0.55
N ASN A 117 -18.68 -2.43 0.49
CA ASN A 117 -18.68 -1.46 1.57
C ASN A 117 -18.63 -0.02 1.02
N PRO A 118 -19.73 0.45 0.37
CA PRO A 118 -19.75 1.76 -0.28
C PRO A 118 -19.74 2.94 0.70
N LEU A 119 -19.98 2.68 2.00
CA LEU A 119 -19.99 3.71 3.04
C LEU A 119 -18.93 3.36 4.08
N LEU A 120 -17.67 3.71 3.78
CA LEU A 120 -16.60 3.57 4.73
C LEU A 120 -16.85 4.51 5.93
N THR A 121 -16.60 4.02 7.13
CA THR A 121 -16.60 4.88 8.32
C THR A 121 -15.48 5.91 8.20
N THR A 122 -15.60 7.04 8.93
CA THR A 122 -14.58 8.09 8.90
C THR A 122 -13.16 7.59 9.16
N PRO A 123 -12.91 6.72 10.19
CA PRO A 123 -11.56 6.18 10.40
C PRO A 123 -11.06 5.32 9.25
N GLU A 124 -11.93 4.50 8.64
CA GLU A 124 -11.59 3.67 7.50
C GLU A 124 -11.28 4.52 6.26
N TYR A 125 -12.06 5.57 6.06
CA TYR A 125 -11.84 6.51 4.96
C TYR A 125 -10.51 7.24 5.12
N GLU A 126 -10.18 7.73 6.32
CA GLU A 126 -8.88 8.34 6.58
C GLU A 126 -7.73 7.36 6.33
N ALA A 127 -7.88 6.09 6.73
CA ALA A 127 -6.86 5.06 6.46
C ALA A 127 -6.64 4.85 4.96
N GLU A 128 -7.72 4.87 4.16
CA GLU A 128 -7.61 4.78 2.71
C GLU A 128 -6.88 6.00 2.12
N LEU A 129 -7.17 7.20 2.60
CA LEU A 129 -6.48 8.42 2.17
C LEU A 129 -4.99 8.37 2.53
N VAL A 130 -4.65 7.87 3.71
CA VAL A 130 -3.25 7.71 4.14
C VAL A 130 -2.53 6.72 3.22
N ALA A 131 -3.12 5.56 2.97
CA ALA A 131 -2.55 4.55 2.09
C ALA A 131 -2.35 5.10 0.68
N GLU A 132 -3.31 5.83 0.16
CA GLU A 132 -3.24 6.48 -1.14
C GLU A 132 -2.10 7.51 -1.19
N HIS A 133 -1.96 8.32 -0.15
CA HIS A 133 -0.89 9.30 -0.06
C HIS A 133 0.49 8.61 -0.06
N ILE A 134 0.63 7.52 0.69
CA ILE A 134 1.87 6.72 0.72
C ILE A 134 2.14 6.12 -0.66
N ALA A 135 1.11 5.58 -1.32
CA ALA A 135 1.25 5.02 -2.67
C ALA A 135 1.76 6.05 -3.67
N HIS A 136 1.26 7.28 -3.63
CA HIS A 136 1.75 8.37 -4.48
C HIS A 136 3.22 8.72 -4.18
N ARG A 137 3.63 8.69 -2.92
CA ARG A 137 5.02 8.94 -2.55
C ARG A 137 5.93 7.82 -3.07
N ILE A 138 5.51 6.57 -2.96
CA ILE A 138 6.24 5.43 -3.51
C ILE A 138 6.36 5.57 -5.03
N ALA A 139 5.26 5.92 -5.72
CA ALA A 139 5.27 6.12 -7.16
C ALA A 139 6.27 7.20 -7.58
N ARG A 140 6.30 8.34 -6.89
CA ARG A 140 7.29 9.39 -7.18
C ARG A 140 8.72 8.91 -6.98
N LEU A 141 8.96 8.14 -5.95
CA LEU A 141 10.26 7.57 -5.65
C LEU A 141 10.71 6.59 -6.74
N LEU A 142 9.81 5.73 -7.21
CA LEU A 142 10.08 4.76 -8.28
C LEU A 142 10.35 5.46 -9.61
N TYR A 143 9.61 6.51 -9.95
CA TYR A 143 9.65 7.13 -11.27
C TYR A 143 10.53 8.38 -11.34
N THR A 144 11.44 8.55 -10.40
CA THR A 144 12.47 9.60 -10.45
C THR A 144 13.76 9.16 -11.15
N SER A 145 13.89 7.88 -11.50
CA SER A 145 15.09 7.31 -12.13
C SER A 145 14.74 6.57 -13.42
N PRO A 146 15.56 6.70 -14.49
CA PRO A 146 15.37 5.92 -15.71
C PRO A 146 15.38 4.41 -15.50
N ARG A 147 16.02 3.92 -14.43
CA ARG A 147 16.08 2.48 -14.11
C ARG A 147 14.75 1.88 -13.72
N VAL A 148 13.78 2.72 -13.39
CA VAL A 148 12.45 2.25 -13.02
C VAL A 148 11.76 1.56 -14.18
N ALA A 149 11.99 2.03 -15.41
CA ALA A 149 11.42 1.41 -16.61
C ALA A 149 11.90 -0.04 -16.81
N GLU A 150 13.02 -0.42 -16.21
CA GLU A 150 13.59 -1.77 -16.26
C GLU A 150 13.17 -2.62 -15.05
N SER A 151 12.45 -2.03 -14.12
CA SER A 151 11.94 -2.72 -12.94
C SER A 151 10.95 -3.79 -13.39
N SER A 152 11.35 -5.04 -13.28
CA SER A 152 10.48 -6.16 -13.59
C SER A 152 9.72 -6.61 -12.35
N TRP A 153 8.56 -7.07 -12.60
CA TRP A 153 7.79 -7.78 -11.62
C TRP A 153 8.36 -9.18 -11.39
#